data_8858b18060a02d0ba26f6ad5fb45df37
#
_entry.id   8858b18060a02d0ba26f6ad5fb45df37
#
_cell.length_a   1.000
_cell.length_b   1.000
_cell.length_c   1.000
_cell.angle_alpha   90.00
_cell.angle_beta   90.00
_cell.angle_gamma   90.00
#
_symmetry.space_group_name_H-M   'P 1'
#
loop_
_entity.id
_entity.type
_entity.pdbx_description
1 polymer ?
#
loop_
_entity_poly.entity_id
_entity_poly.type
_entity_poly.pdbx_seq_one_letter_code
_entity_poly.pdbx_strand_id
1 'polypeptide(L)'
;LLRSGLLFMASMLNMHLAFRSMAGILFLTAVYLLVQWKWGKDNRRHFSLSLKNVILFSIILGGASLLLIKGYGYAASHGYLGEDAMQLYQLQSYGKLGLIVGGRSEILVSGQAIMDSPIIGHGSWAKNEKYADALIALKHLLGYYAITGDDTGLIPTHSHLFGSWVEAGIFGASFWIWVLFLPTLGIAQLFQTQDKLTPLFAFICFQFLWDIFFSPYAGDRRFITPYYIVAIMTLLTGLGHKKSVAST
;
A
#
# COMPACT_ATOMS: atom_id res chain seq x y z
N LEU A 1 -11.41 20.08 7.22
CA LEU A 1 -10.76 19.84 8.53
C LEU A 1 -11.45 18.72 9.31
N LEU A 2 -12.75 18.77 9.58
CA LEU A 2 -13.45 17.74 10.36
C LEU A 2 -13.22 16.32 9.82
N ARG A 3 -13.34 16.11 8.49
CA ARG A 3 -13.13 14.81 7.85
C ARG A 3 -11.70 14.28 8.05
N SER A 4 -10.70 15.14 7.92
CA SER A 4 -9.31 14.77 8.18
C SER A 4 -9.08 14.43 9.65
N GLY A 5 -9.68 15.19 10.57
CA GLY A 5 -9.61 14.92 12.01
C GLY A 5 -10.21 13.57 12.38
N LEU A 6 -11.38 13.21 11.83
CA LEU A 6 -11.99 11.90 12.05
C LEU A 6 -11.12 10.75 11.53
N LEU A 7 -10.49 10.92 10.37
CA LEU A 7 -9.56 9.90 9.82
C LEU A 7 -8.28 9.78 10.66
N PHE A 8 -7.75 10.86 11.22
CA PHE A 8 -6.64 10.80 12.17
C PHE A 8 -7.04 10.04 13.44
N MET A 9 -8.22 10.31 14.01
CA MET A 9 -8.70 9.57 15.17
C MET A 9 -8.87 8.08 14.84
N ALA A 10 -9.47 7.75 13.69
CA ALA A 10 -9.59 6.37 13.24
C ALA A 10 -8.22 5.70 13.01
N SER A 11 -7.23 6.44 12.49
CA SER A 11 -5.86 5.96 12.35
C SER A 11 -5.23 5.62 13.72
N MET A 12 -5.37 6.50 14.71
CA MET A 12 -4.85 6.28 16.05
C MET A 12 -5.52 5.06 16.72
N LEU A 13 -6.83 4.92 16.57
CA LEU A 13 -7.57 3.76 17.06
C LEU A 13 -7.05 2.46 16.42
N ASN A 14 -6.89 2.44 15.08
CA ASN A 14 -6.37 1.27 14.38
C ASN A 14 -4.91 0.97 14.76
N MET A 15 -4.11 2.00 15.03
CA MET A 15 -2.74 1.82 15.55
C MET A 15 -2.75 1.10 16.90
N HIS A 16 -3.63 1.53 17.82
CA HIS A 16 -3.78 0.90 19.15
C HIS A 16 -4.30 -0.54 19.05
N LEU A 17 -5.19 -0.82 18.10
CA LEU A 17 -5.71 -2.17 17.82
C LEU A 17 -4.76 -3.04 16.99
N ALA A 18 -3.51 -2.64 16.80
CA ALA A 18 -2.47 -3.32 16.03
C ALA A 18 -2.77 -3.51 14.51
N PHE A 19 -3.79 -2.85 13.96
CA PHE A 19 -4.08 -2.81 12.51
C PHE A 19 -3.20 -1.77 11.79
N ARG A 20 -1.89 -1.98 11.80
CA ARG A 20 -0.87 -1.02 11.34
C ARG A 20 -1.05 -0.55 9.89
N SER A 21 -1.36 -1.46 8.96
CA SER A 21 -1.58 -1.11 7.55
C SER A 21 -2.79 -0.20 7.40
N MET A 22 -3.90 -0.53 8.05
CA MET A 22 -5.12 0.29 8.06
C MET A 22 -4.85 1.67 8.69
N ALA A 23 -4.14 1.70 9.82
CA ALA A 23 -3.74 2.96 10.45
C ALA A 23 -2.93 3.84 9.51
N GLY A 24 -1.96 3.27 8.80
CA GLY A 24 -1.14 3.98 7.81
C GLY A 24 -1.96 4.54 6.66
N ILE A 25 -2.87 3.77 6.10
CA ILE A 25 -3.72 4.18 4.98
C ILE A 25 -4.69 5.30 5.39
N LEU A 26 -5.32 5.19 6.57
CA LEU A 26 -6.17 6.22 7.14
C LEU A 26 -5.39 7.52 7.40
N PHE A 27 -4.17 7.40 7.92
CA PHE A 27 -3.29 8.54 8.15
C PHE A 27 -2.94 9.25 6.83
N LEU A 28 -2.49 8.52 5.81
CA LEU A 28 -2.17 9.08 4.50
C LEU A 28 -3.39 9.73 3.84
N THR A 29 -4.57 9.11 3.98
CA THR A 29 -5.83 9.70 3.50
C THR A 29 -6.13 11.01 4.22
N ALA A 30 -5.93 11.08 5.54
CA ALA A 30 -6.13 12.29 6.32
C ALA A 30 -5.18 13.41 5.90
N VAL A 31 -3.88 13.09 5.73
CA VAL A 31 -2.87 14.03 5.22
C VAL A 31 -3.23 14.52 3.82
N TYR A 32 -3.62 13.63 2.93
CA TYR A 32 -4.08 13.98 1.58
C TYR A 32 -5.23 15.00 1.62
N LEU A 33 -6.25 14.79 2.44
CA LEU A 33 -7.38 15.70 2.57
C LEU A 33 -7.00 17.04 3.20
N LEU A 34 -6.03 17.07 4.13
CA LEU A 34 -5.48 18.31 4.69
C LEU A 34 -4.74 19.12 3.63
N VAL A 35 -3.89 18.45 2.84
CA VAL A 35 -3.17 19.09 1.74
C VAL A 35 -4.16 19.61 0.70
N GLN A 36 -5.15 18.80 0.32
CA GLN A 36 -6.23 19.20 -0.58
C GLN A 36 -6.99 20.43 -0.05
N TRP A 37 -7.34 20.46 1.23
CA TRP A 37 -8.04 21.57 1.84
C TRP A 37 -7.21 22.86 1.83
N LYS A 38 -5.94 22.78 2.24
CA LYS A 38 -5.02 23.93 2.30
C LYS A 38 -4.74 24.49 0.91
N TRP A 39 -4.39 23.63 -0.03
CA TRP A 39 -4.02 24.02 -1.39
C TRP A 39 -5.23 24.44 -2.23
N GLY A 40 -6.36 23.76 -2.03
CA GLY A 40 -7.59 24.05 -2.74
C GLY A 40 -8.24 25.40 -2.36
N LYS A 41 -7.85 26.02 -1.24
CA LYS A 41 -8.31 27.35 -0.85
C LYS A 41 -7.72 28.46 -1.72
N ASP A 42 -6.44 28.32 -2.09
CA ASP A 42 -5.68 29.34 -2.79
C ASP A 42 -5.58 29.11 -4.32
N ASN A 43 -5.67 27.86 -4.79
CA ASN A 43 -5.25 27.54 -6.17
C ASN A 43 -6.06 26.43 -6.88
N ARG A 44 -7.34 26.28 -6.61
CA ARG A 44 -8.19 25.18 -7.15
C ARG A 44 -8.23 25.08 -8.68
N ARG A 45 -7.97 26.16 -9.39
CA ARG A 45 -8.06 26.22 -10.87
C ARG A 45 -6.76 25.83 -11.58
N HIS A 46 -5.64 25.68 -10.87
CA HIS A 46 -4.31 25.53 -11.45
C HIS A 46 -3.48 24.34 -10.93
N PHE A 47 -4.09 23.34 -10.24
CA PHE A 47 -3.34 22.12 -9.95
C PHE A 47 -3.14 21.35 -11.26
N SER A 48 -2.12 21.75 -12.00
CA SER A 48 -1.66 20.94 -13.12
C SER A 48 -0.88 19.74 -12.55
N LEU A 49 -1.02 18.59 -13.19
CA LEU A 49 -0.16 17.42 -12.97
C LEU A 49 1.26 17.71 -13.50
N SER A 50 1.81 18.89 -13.17
CA SER A 50 3.20 19.18 -13.50
C SER A 50 4.10 18.27 -12.68
N LEU A 51 5.21 17.86 -13.27
CA LEU A 51 6.21 17.01 -12.61
C LEU A 51 6.61 17.57 -11.22
N LYS A 52 6.75 18.90 -11.10
CA LYS A 52 7.03 19.60 -9.85
C LYS A 52 5.98 19.32 -8.77
N ASN A 53 4.70 19.39 -9.10
CA ASN A 53 3.60 19.17 -8.15
C ASN A 53 3.51 17.69 -7.75
N VAL A 54 3.75 16.77 -8.67
CA VAL A 54 3.81 15.33 -8.39
C VAL A 54 4.96 15.02 -7.44
N ILE A 55 6.16 15.56 -7.71
CA ILE A 55 7.33 15.38 -6.83
C ILE A 55 7.06 15.95 -5.44
N LEU A 56 6.56 17.19 -5.34
CA LEU A 56 6.28 17.81 -4.05
C LEU A 56 5.23 17.02 -3.26
N PHE A 57 4.17 16.55 -3.91
CA PHE A 57 3.16 15.72 -3.27
C PHE A 57 3.73 14.39 -2.79
N SER A 58 4.57 13.73 -3.60
CA SER A 58 5.27 12.50 -3.22
C SER A 58 6.20 12.70 -2.03
N ILE A 59 6.90 13.85 -1.96
CA ILE A 59 7.75 14.21 -0.81
C ILE A 59 6.90 14.39 0.46
N ILE A 60 5.75 15.06 0.38
CA ILE A 60 4.85 15.25 1.52
C ILE A 60 4.32 13.90 2.03
N LEU A 61 3.82 13.05 1.14
CA LEU A 61 3.32 11.73 1.52
C LEU A 61 4.42 10.82 2.04
N GLY A 62 5.59 10.83 1.42
CA GLY A 62 6.77 10.08 1.87
C GLY A 62 7.24 10.55 3.26
N GLY A 63 7.33 11.85 3.47
CA GLY A 63 7.67 12.43 4.78
C GLY A 63 6.64 12.06 5.85
N ALA A 64 5.35 12.14 5.54
CA ALA A 64 4.27 11.72 6.44
C ALA A 64 4.36 10.22 6.77
N SER A 65 4.67 9.37 5.80
CA SER A 65 4.87 7.93 6.02
C SER A 65 6.06 7.65 6.95
N LEU A 66 7.17 8.35 6.75
CA LEU A 66 8.35 8.25 7.63
C LEU A 66 8.06 8.70 9.06
N LEU A 67 7.31 9.79 9.23
CA LEU A 67 6.87 10.26 10.54
C LEU A 67 5.97 9.24 11.24
N LEU A 68 5.04 8.62 10.50
CA LEU A 68 4.17 7.57 11.05
C LEU A 68 4.99 6.34 11.49
N ILE A 69 5.94 5.88 10.66
CA ILE A 69 6.80 4.73 10.98
C ILE A 69 7.65 5.00 12.21
N LYS A 70 8.27 6.19 12.30
CA LYS A 70 9.06 6.59 13.47
C LYS A 70 8.19 6.75 14.72
N GLY A 71 7.03 7.39 14.58
CA GLY A 71 6.07 7.54 15.68
C GLY A 71 5.55 6.20 16.19
N TYR A 72 5.22 5.28 15.29
CA TYR A 72 4.87 3.91 15.66
C TYR A 72 6.03 3.22 16.40
N GLY A 73 7.24 3.29 15.86
CA GLY A 73 8.42 2.68 16.47
C GLY A 73 8.68 3.22 17.88
N TYR A 74 8.57 4.54 18.06
CA TYR A 74 8.69 5.17 19.38
C TYR A 74 7.59 4.69 20.34
N ALA A 75 6.33 4.72 19.92
CA ALA A 75 5.20 4.33 20.77
C ALA A 75 5.24 2.82 21.13
N ALA A 76 5.60 1.96 20.17
CA ALA A 76 5.71 0.52 20.40
C ALA A 76 6.89 0.18 21.31
N SER A 77 8.08 0.78 21.08
CA SER A 77 9.26 0.51 21.89
C SER A 77 9.13 0.97 23.36
N HIS A 78 8.29 1.97 23.65
CA HIS A 78 8.00 2.44 25.00
C HIS A 78 6.75 1.82 25.63
N GLY A 79 6.14 0.82 24.99
CA GLY A 79 4.98 0.10 25.52
C GLY A 79 3.65 0.86 25.47
N TYR A 80 3.59 2.06 24.86
CA TYR A 80 2.34 2.85 24.74
C TYR A 80 1.24 2.17 23.92
N LEU A 81 1.59 1.17 23.13
CA LEU A 81 0.66 0.40 22.29
C LEU A 81 0.39 -1.01 22.83
N GLY A 82 0.84 -1.30 24.05
CA GLY A 82 0.70 -2.61 24.69
C GLY A 82 1.88 -3.56 24.42
N GLU A 83 1.93 -4.65 25.18
CA GLU A 83 3.04 -5.63 25.14
C GLU A 83 3.13 -6.35 23.79
N ASP A 84 2.01 -6.75 23.21
CA ASP A 84 1.97 -7.44 21.90
C ASP A 84 2.58 -6.57 20.79
N ALA A 85 2.24 -5.29 20.76
CA ALA A 85 2.78 -4.35 19.78
C ALA A 85 4.29 -4.13 19.98
N MET A 86 4.75 -4.08 21.24
CA MET A 86 6.16 -3.95 21.59
C MET A 86 6.95 -5.20 21.15
N GLN A 87 6.48 -6.40 21.47
CA GLN A 87 7.13 -7.65 21.07
C GLN A 87 7.20 -7.76 19.54
N LEU A 88 6.09 -7.52 18.85
CA LEU A 88 6.04 -7.57 17.40
C LEU A 88 6.95 -6.52 16.73
N TYR A 89 7.04 -5.32 17.31
CA TYR A 89 7.98 -4.30 16.86
C TYR A 89 9.43 -4.76 17.03
N GLN A 90 9.79 -5.31 18.18
CA GLN A 90 11.13 -5.83 18.46
C GLN A 90 11.50 -6.93 17.45
N LEU A 91 10.61 -7.92 17.27
CA LEU A 91 10.84 -9.02 16.31
C LEU A 91 11.08 -8.54 14.87
N GLN A 92 10.38 -7.48 14.45
CA GLN A 92 10.46 -6.99 13.07
C GLN A 92 11.52 -5.91 12.86
N SER A 93 11.91 -5.17 13.91
CA SER A 93 12.89 -4.09 13.82
C SER A 93 14.33 -4.52 14.11
N TYR A 94 14.53 -5.70 14.71
CA TYR A 94 15.83 -6.19 15.15
C TYR A 94 16.80 -6.50 13.99
N GLY A 95 16.25 -6.81 12.80
CA GLY A 95 17.05 -7.13 11.63
C GLY A 95 17.73 -5.92 10.98
N LYS A 96 18.79 -6.19 10.22
CA LYS A 96 19.66 -5.19 9.56
C LYS A 96 18.93 -4.21 8.63
N LEU A 97 17.80 -4.59 8.07
CA LEU A 97 17.02 -3.78 7.12
C LEU A 97 15.78 -3.12 7.76
N GLY A 98 15.65 -3.23 9.10
CA GLY A 98 14.62 -2.55 9.87
C GLY A 98 13.20 -3.06 9.66
N LEU A 99 12.22 -2.32 10.19
CA LEU A 99 10.82 -2.71 10.33
C LEU A 99 10.11 -3.04 9.01
N ILE A 100 10.39 -2.30 7.94
CA ILE A 100 9.66 -2.47 6.66
C ILE A 100 9.97 -3.83 6.06
N VAL A 101 11.25 -4.19 5.97
CA VAL A 101 11.68 -5.47 5.41
C VAL A 101 11.40 -6.61 6.38
N GLY A 102 11.53 -6.39 7.70
CA GLY A 102 11.17 -7.38 8.71
C GLY A 102 9.69 -7.79 8.67
N GLY A 103 8.81 -6.85 8.30
CA GLY A 103 7.38 -7.10 8.13
C GLY A 103 6.96 -7.60 6.74
N ARG A 104 7.86 -7.59 5.75
CA ARG A 104 7.57 -7.91 4.34
C ARG A 104 8.77 -8.60 3.66
N SER A 105 9.43 -9.49 4.37
CA SER A 105 10.64 -10.20 3.90
C SER A 105 10.39 -11.07 2.65
N GLU A 106 9.15 -11.47 2.40
CA GLU A 106 8.72 -12.23 1.23
C GLU A 106 9.07 -11.53 -0.09
N ILE A 107 9.17 -10.20 -0.09
CA ILE A 107 9.52 -9.41 -1.30
C ILE A 107 10.91 -9.76 -1.84
N LEU A 108 11.83 -10.14 -0.95
CA LEU A 108 13.21 -10.49 -1.33
C LEU A 108 13.25 -11.82 -2.08
N VAL A 109 12.48 -12.79 -1.61
CA VAL A 109 12.42 -14.13 -2.21
C VAL A 109 11.54 -14.15 -3.44
N SER A 110 10.41 -13.43 -3.44
CA SER A 110 9.60 -13.28 -4.65
C SER A 110 10.36 -12.55 -5.75
N GLY A 111 11.24 -11.59 -5.41
CA GLY A 111 12.16 -10.96 -6.38
C GLY A 111 13.12 -11.96 -7.02
N GLN A 112 13.68 -12.88 -6.23
CA GLN A 112 14.53 -13.95 -6.77
C GLN A 112 13.74 -14.91 -7.67
N ALA A 113 12.53 -15.34 -7.25
CA ALA A 113 11.69 -16.20 -8.06
C ALA A 113 11.32 -15.54 -9.41
N ILE A 114 11.05 -14.23 -9.42
CA ILE A 114 10.83 -13.45 -10.64
C ILE A 114 12.06 -13.50 -11.54
N MET A 115 13.27 -13.31 -11.00
CA MET A 115 14.50 -13.35 -11.79
C MET A 115 14.80 -14.74 -12.37
N ASP A 116 14.42 -15.81 -11.66
CA ASP A 116 14.59 -17.18 -12.13
C ASP A 116 13.62 -17.53 -13.29
N SER A 117 12.42 -16.90 -13.37
CA SER A 117 11.46 -17.09 -14.47
C SER A 117 10.66 -15.82 -14.79
N PRO A 118 11.29 -14.77 -15.37
CA PRO A 118 10.68 -13.46 -15.50
C PRO A 118 9.56 -13.37 -16.55
N ILE A 119 9.59 -14.22 -17.59
CA ILE A 119 8.70 -14.13 -18.76
C ILE A 119 7.45 -14.99 -18.57
N ILE A 120 7.61 -16.25 -18.18
CA ILE A 120 6.52 -17.22 -18.10
C ILE A 120 6.00 -17.33 -16.66
N GLY A 121 6.84 -17.08 -15.65
CA GLY A 121 6.55 -17.35 -14.25
C GLY A 121 6.70 -18.82 -13.88
N HIS A 122 6.21 -19.18 -12.70
CA HIS A 122 6.32 -20.53 -12.14
C HIS A 122 5.02 -21.33 -12.21
N GLY A 123 3.95 -20.73 -12.73
CA GLY A 123 2.62 -21.32 -12.76
C GLY A 123 1.75 -20.87 -11.56
N SER A 124 0.45 -21.00 -11.71
CA SER A 124 -0.51 -20.65 -10.65
C SER A 124 -0.36 -21.59 -9.45
N TRP A 125 -0.34 -21.01 -8.26
CA TRP A 125 -0.12 -21.74 -7.00
C TRP A 125 1.19 -22.54 -6.99
N ALA A 126 2.23 -22.02 -7.63
CA ALA A 126 3.50 -22.70 -7.75
C ALA A 126 4.10 -23.06 -6.39
N LYS A 127 4.45 -24.32 -6.23
CA LYS A 127 5.11 -24.86 -5.05
C LYS A 127 6.58 -25.08 -5.35
N ASN A 128 7.45 -24.55 -4.53
CA ASN A 128 8.89 -24.79 -4.62
C ASN A 128 9.55 -24.49 -3.27
N GLU A 129 9.88 -25.55 -2.54
CA GLU A 129 10.49 -25.48 -1.21
C GLU A 129 11.81 -24.68 -1.21
N LYS A 130 12.54 -24.66 -2.33
CA LYS A 130 13.77 -23.86 -2.48
C LYS A 130 13.56 -22.39 -2.05
N TYR A 131 12.42 -21.79 -2.40
CA TYR A 131 12.15 -20.39 -2.06
C TYR A 131 11.62 -20.22 -0.62
N ALA A 132 10.92 -21.21 -0.10
CA ALA A 132 10.52 -21.21 1.32
C ALA A 132 11.78 -21.31 2.23
N ASP A 133 12.68 -22.22 1.91
CA ASP A 133 13.94 -22.38 2.61
C ASP A 133 14.84 -21.14 2.48
N ALA A 134 14.89 -20.56 1.26
CA ALA A 134 15.62 -19.33 1.02
C ALA A 134 15.09 -18.16 1.87
N LEU A 135 13.76 -18.06 2.09
CA LEU A 135 13.18 -17.05 2.97
C LEU A 135 13.65 -17.23 4.41
N ILE A 136 13.65 -18.45 4.92
CA ILE A 136 14.11 -18.77 6.28
C ILE A 136 15.60 -18.42 6.41
N ALA A 137 16.44 -18.88 5.48
CA ALA A 137 17.88 -18.61 5.49
C ALA A 137 18.17 -17.10 5.42
N LEU A 138 17.43 -16.37 4.58
CA LEU A 138 17.57 -14.93 4.44
C LEU A 138 17.14 -14.17 5.69
N LYS A 139 16.04 -14.57 6.34
CA LYS A 139 15.63 -14.02 7.63
C LYS A 139 16.73 -14.18 8.67
N HIS A 140 17.31 -15.39 8.80
CA HIS A 140 18.43 -15.63 9.71
C HIS A 140 19.65 -14.78 9.39
N LEU A 141 20.04 -14.70 8.12
CA LEU A 141 21.19 -13.90 7.67
C LEU A 141 21.03 -12.40 8.00
N LEU A 142 19.80 -11.90 7.87
CA LEU A 142 19.45 -10.52 8.17
C LEU A 142 19.20 -10.28 9.66
N GLY A 143 19.21 -11.32 10.50
CA GLY A 143 18.99 -11.22 11.93
C GLY A 143 17.52 -11.13 12.34
N TYR A 144 16.58 -11.55 11.49
CA TYR A 144 15.17 -11.68 11.85
C TYR A 144 14.86 -13.05 12.40
N TYR A 145 13.91 -13.13 13.32
CA TYR A 145 13.39 -14.42 13.75
C TYR A 145 12.60 -15.07 12.61
N ALA A 146 13.01 -16.26 12.21
CA ALA A 146 12.20 -17.09 11.31
C ALA A 146 11.20 -17.86 12.17
N ILE A 147 9.93 -17.51 12.06
CA ILE A 147 8.85 -18.43 12.46
C ILE A 147 8.86 -19.52 11.40
N THR A 148 8.81 -20.78 11.81
CA THR A 148 8.77 -21.98 10.96
C THR A 148 7.90 -21.74 9.72
N GLY A 149 8.44 -22.17 8.58
CA GLY A 149 7.86 -21.87 7.27
C GLY A 149 6.40 -22.29 7.13
N ASP A 150 5.74 -21.65 6.21
CA ASP A 150 4.42 -22.04 5.72
C ASP A 150 4.53 -23.44 5.10
N ASP A 151 3.94 -24.45 5.74
CA ASP A 151 3.96 -25.87 5.31
C ASP A 151 3.26 -26.08 3.94
N THR A 152 2.74 -25.04 3.34
CA THR A 152 2.08 -25.11 2.01
C THR A 152 3.06 -25.36 0.87
N GLY A 153 4.36 -25.08 1.07
CA GLY A 153 5.40 -25.17 0.04
C GLY A 153 5.22 -24.17 -1.11
N LEU A 154 4.28 -23.24 -1.01
CA LEU A 154 4.08 -22.18 -1.99
C LEU A 154 5.27 -21.23 -2.03
N ILE A 155 5.56 -20.67 -3.21
CA ILE A 155 6.56 -19.61 -3.34
C ILE A 155 6.08 -18.39 -2.54
N PRO A 156 6.85 -17.91 -1.54
CA PRO A 156 6.41 -16.82 -0.68
C PRO A 156 6.22 -15.51 -1.45
N THR A 157 5.00 -14.99 -1.47
CA THR A 157 4.68 -13.68 -2.07
C THR A 157 3.72 -12.92 -1.17
N HIS A 158 3.88 -11.61 -1.09
CA HIS A 158 3.01 -10.76 -0.25
C HIS A 158 2.62 -9.45 -0.98
N SER A 159 2.33 -9.56 -2.27
CA SER A 159 2.00 -8.46 -3.17
C SER A 159 1.14 -8.98 -4.32
N HIS A 160 0.13 -8.22 -4.74
CA HIS A 160 -0.62 -8.54 -5.95
C HIS A 160 0.30 -8.55 -7.18
N LEU A 161 1.15 -7.54 -7.30
CA LEU A 161 2.07 -7.39 -8.43
C LEU A 161 3.13 -8.49 -8.44
N PHE A 162 3.87 -8.68 -7.34
CA PHE A 162 4.93 -9.69 -7.29
C PHE A 162 4.38 -11.10 -7.33
N GLY A 163 3.25 -11.37 -6.66
CA GLY A 163 2.59 -12.67 -6.72
C GLY A 163 2.19 -13.05 -8.12
N SER A 164 1.53 -12.14 -8.84
CA SER A 164 1.13 -12.37 -10.22
C SER A 164 2.33 -12.48 -11.17
N TRP A 165 3.43 -11.77 -10.90
CA TRP A 165 4.65 -11.91 -11.68
C TRP A 165 5.31 -13.27 -11.45
N VAL A 166 5.38 -13.74 -10.20
CA VAL A 166 5.85 -15.09 -9.87
C VAL A 166 5.00 -16.16 -10.55
N GLU A 167 3.67 -16.01 -10.55
CA GLU A 167 2.77 -17.03 -11.12
C GLU A 167 2.71 -17.01 -12.65
N ALA A 168 2.56 -15.83 -13.26
CA ALA A 168 2.27 -15.67 -14.70
C ALA A 168 3.31 -14.83 -15.47
N GLY A 169 4.47 -14.62 -14.89
CA GLY A 169 5.56 -13.88 -15.52
C GLY A 169 5.16 -12.45 -15.90
N ILE A 170 5.75 -11.97 -16.99
CA ILE A 170 5.53 -10.58 -17.46
C ILE A 170 4.05 -10.27 -17.76
N PHE A 171 3.24 -11.26 -18.13
CA PHE A 171 1.82 -11.07 -18.39
C PHE A 171 1.07 -10.68 -17.10
N GLY A 172 1.32 -11.39 -15.99
CA GLY A 172 0.74 -11.06 -14.70
C GLY A 172 1.23 -9.69 -14.20
N ALA A 173 2.53 -9.40 -14.34
CA ALA A 173 3.09 -8.10 -13.99
C ALA A 173 2.47 -6.95 -14.81
N SER A 174 2.35 -7.11 -16.13
CA SER A 174 1.80 -6.08 -17.03
C SER A 174 0.36 -5.71 -16.66
N PHE A 175 -0.45 -6.69 -16.28
CA PHE A 175 -1.81 -6.43 -15.80
C PHE A 175 -1.82 -5.53 -14.57
N TRP A 176 -1.02 -5.86 -13.54
CA TRP A 176 -0.99 -5.07 -12.31
C TRP A 176 -0.30 -3.72 -12.48
N ILE A 177 0.69 -3.61 -13.37
CA ILE A 177 1.28 -2.32 -13.75
C ILE A 177 0.22 -1.43 -14.41
N TRP A 178 -0.60 -1.99 -15.31
CA TRP A 178 -1.72 -1.25 -15.90
C TRP A 178 -2.75 -0.85 -14.83
N VAL A 179 -3.14 -1.76 -13.95
CA VAL A 179 -4.10 -1.50 -12.87
C VAL A 179 -3.60 -0.40 -11.92
N LEU A 180 -2.28 -0.28 -11.70
CA LEU A 180 -1.66 0.73 -10.85
C LEU A 180 -1.99 2.17 -11.32
N PHE A 181 -2.23 2.39 -12.60
CA PHE A 181 -2.63 3.70 -13.11
C PHE A 181 -4.01 4.13 -12.59
N LEU A 182 -4.93 3.22 -12.32
CA LEU A 182 -6.29 3.53 -11.88
C LEU A 182 -6.30 4.30 -10.54
N PRO A 183 -5.77 3.78 -9.42
CA PRO A 183 -5.75 4.50 -8.16
C PRO A 183 -4.88 5.76 -8.22
N THR A 184 -3.79 5.75 -9.01
CA THR A 184 -2.92 6.92 -9.19
C THR A 184 -3.67 8.07 -9.88
N LEU A 185 -4.38 7.79 -10.98
CA LEU A 185 -5.23 8.77 -11.65
C LEU A 185 -6.41 9.20 -10.76
N GLY A 186 -6.99 8.25 -9.99
CA GLY A 186 -8.04 8.54 -9.03
C GLY A 186 -7.61 9.58 -8.00
N ILE A 187 -6.46 9.40 -7.36
CA ILE A 187 -5.90 10.37 -6.41
C ILE A 187 -5.68 11.73 -7.07
N ALA A 188 -5.10 11.75 -8.27
CA ALA A 188 -4.81 12.98 -9.00
C ALA A 188 -6.09 13.76 -9.37
N GLN A 189 -7.13 13.07 -9.83
CA GLN A 189 -8.41 13.70 -10.19
C GLN A 189 -9.20 14.16 -8.97
N LEU A 190 -9.22 13.35 -7.91
CA LEU A 190 -9.87 13.70 -6.64
C LEU A 190 -9.29 14.95 -6.01
N PHE A 191 -8.00 15.24 -6.26
CA PHE A 191 -7.36 16.44 -5.72
C PHE A 191 -8.05 17.73 -6.18
N GLN A 192 -8.63 17.71 -7.38
CA GLN A 192 -9.34 18.85 -7.97
C GLN A 192 -10.83 18.90 -7.58
N THR A 193 -11.35 17.83 -6.97
CA THR A 193 -12.77 17.70 -6.63
C THR A 193 -12.99 17.76 -5.12
N GLN A 194 -14.02 18.50 -4.68
CA GLN A 194 -14.42 18.50 -3.26
C GLN A 194 -15.87 18.01 -3.15
N ASP A 195 -16.04 16.73 -3.39
CA ASP A 195 -17.32 16.03 -3.20
C ASP A 195 -17.41 15.46 -1.76
N LYS A 196 -18.63 15.12 -1.35
CA LYS A 196 -18.88 14.45 -0.07
C LYS A 196 -18.19 13.09 0.01
N LEU A 197 -18.05 12.40 -1.11
CA LEU A 197 -17.44 11.07 -1.23
C LEU A 197 -15.92 11.09 -1.47
N THR A 198 -15.31 12.29 -1.61
CA THR A 198 -13.84 12.40 -1.80
C THR A 198 -13.03 11.62 -0.75
N PRO A 199 -13.37 11.66 0.57
CA PRO A 199 -12.62 10.88 1.56
C PRO A 199 -12.67 9.38 1.34
N LEU A 200 -13.84 8.86 0.96
CA LEU A 200 -14.05 7.44 0.69
C LEU A 200 -13.24 6.98 -0.53
N PHE A 201 -13.33 7.70 -1.63
CA PHE A 201 -12.59 7.34 -2.84
C PHE A 201 -11.07 7.53 -2.68
N ALA A 202 -10.62 8.54 -1.94
CA ALA A 202 -9.21 8.70 -1.62
C ALA A 202 -8.71 7.51 -0.78
N PHE A 203 -9.47 7.09 0.23
CA PHE A 203 -9.16 5.90 1.01
C PHE A 203 -9.10 4.64 0.14
N ILE A 204 -10.08 4.40 -0.73
CA ILE A 204 -10.10 3.26 -1.66
C ILE A 204 -8.84 3.27 -2.55
N CYS A 205 -8.47 4.42 -3.10
CA CYS A 205 -7.27 4.54 -3.93
C CYS A 205 -5.98 4.23 -3.14
N PHE A 206 -5.81 4.76 -1.91
CA PHE A 206 -4.65 4.46 -1.08
C PHE A 206 -4.62 3.00 -0.60
N GLN A 207 -5.78 2.44 -0.23
CA GLN A 207 -5.90 1.03 0.13
C GLN A 207 -5.51 0.13 -1.05
N PHE A 208 -5.99 0.45 -2.24
CA PHE A 208 -5.69 -0.33 -3.43
C PHE A 208 -4.22 -0.24 -3.84
N LEU A 209 -3.60 0.95 -3.76
CA LEU A 209 -2.15 1.10 -3.94
C LEU A 209 -1.37 0.24 -2.94
N TRP A 210 -1.78 0.25 -1.68
CA TRP A 210 -1.18 -0.60 -0.67
C TRP A 210 -1.30 -2.08 -1.03
N ASP A 211 -2.47 -2.54 -1.44
CA ASP A 211 -2.71 -3.94 -1.76
C ASP A 211 -1.90 -4.41 -2.96
N ILE A 212 -1.74 -3.58 -3.99
CA ILE A 212 -0.91 -3.91 -5.16
C ILE A 212 0.52 -4.23 -4.75
N PHE A 213 1.11 -3.48 -3.82
CA PHE A 213 2.51 -3.66 -3.43
C PHE A 213 2.72 -4.53 -2.20
N PHE A 214 1.77 -4.56 -1.26
CA PHE A 214 2.01 -5.08 0.09
C PHE A 214 0.97 -6.07 0.61
N SER A 215 0.08 -6.55 -0.23
CA SER A 215 -0.94 -7.53 0.16
C SER A 215 -1.03 -8.68 -0.83
N PRO A 216 -1.17 -9.93 -0.37
CA PRO A 216 -1.32 -11.07 -1.26
C PRO A 216 -2.67 -11.02 -1.98
N TYR A 217 -2.70 -11.44 -3.26
CA TYR A 217 -3.93 -11.60 -4.03
C TYR A 217 -4.59 -12.95 -3.68
N ALA A 218 -5.10 -13.07 -2.47
CA ALA A 218 -5.67 -14.30 -1.93
C ALA A 218 -6.89 -14.02 -1.03
N GLY A 219 -7.68 -15.04 -0.77
CA GLY A 219 -8.83 -14.97 0.14
C GLY A 219 -9.86 -13.91 -0.31
N ASP A 220 -10.32 -13.14 0.66
CA ASP A 220 -11.30 -12.05 0.49
C ASP A 220 -10.85 -10.94 -0.47
N ARG A 221 -9.53 -10.71 -0.60
CA ARG A 221 -9.00 -9.71 -1.54
C ARG A 221 -9.34 -9.98 -2.99
N ARG A 222 -9.55 -11.25 -3.38
CA ARG A 222 -10.03 -11.60 -4.72
C ARG A 222 -11.42 -11.04 -5.04
N PHE A 223 -12.24 -10.82 -4.01
CA PHE A 223 -13.58 -10.22 -4.16
C PHE A 223 -13.53 -8.70 -4.02
N ILE A 224 -12.71 -8.17 -3.12
CA ILE A 224 -12.62 -6.73 -2.85
C ILE A 224 -11.90 -6.00 -4.00
N THR A 225 -10.87 -6.59 -4.60
CA THR A 225 -10.08 -5.97 -5.67
C THR A 225 -10.90 -5.59 -6.90
N PRO A 226 -11.77 -6.46 -7.47
CA PRO A 226 -12.67 -6.07 -8.56
C PRO A 226 -13.59 -4.90 -8.19
N TYR A 227 -14.08 -4.88 -6.94
CA TYR A 227 -14.87 -3.76 -6.44
C TYR A 227 -14.08 -2.44 -6.44
N TYR A 228 -12.82 -2.45 -6.01
CA TYR A 228 -11.97 -1.25 -6.06
C TYR A 228 -11.75 -0.78 -7.50
N ILE A 229 -11.48 -1.70 -8.43
CA ILE A 229 -11.31 -1.37 -9.85
C ILE A 229 -12.57 -0.70 -10.40
N VAL A 230 -13.74 -1.30 -10.20
CA VAL A 230 -15.01 -0.76 -10.68
C VAL A 230 -15.34 0.58 -10.05
N ALA A 231 -15.15 0.71 -8.73
CA ALA A 231 -15.42 1.96 -8.01
C ALA A 231 -14.52 3.11 -8.53
N ILE A 232 -13.23 2.85 -8.75
CA ILE A 232 -12.30 3.86 -9.25
C ILE A 232 -12.61 4.19 -10.73
N MET A 233 -12.91 3.21 -11.57
CA MET A 233 -13.29 3.45 -12.96
C MET A 233 -14.57 4.30 -13.05
N THR A 234 -15.57 4.02 -12.23
CA THR A 234 -16.80 4.80 -12.15
C THR A 234 -16.53 6.25 -11.72
N LEU A 235 -15.63 6.44 -10.76
CA LEU A 235 -15.18 7.77 -10.35
C LEU A 235 -14.53 8.51 -11.52
N LEU A 236 -13.57 7.87 -12.22
CA LEU A 236 -12.82 8.49 -13.31
C LEU A 236 -13.73 8.91 -14.48
N THR A 237 -14.69 8.05 -14.86
CA THR A 237 -15.66 8.36 -15.92
C THR A 237 -16.64 9.46 -15.52
N GLY A 238 -17.17 9.42 -14.28
CA GLY A 238 -18.10 10.42 -13.78
C GLY A 238 -17.46 11.82 -13.66
N LEU A 239 -16.20 11.90 -13.26
CA LEU A 239 -15.47 13.17 -13.22
C LEU A 239 -15.11 13.70 -14.61
N GLY A 240 -14.83 12.81 -15.56
CA GLY A 240 -14.59 13.16 -16.96
C GLY A 240 -15.84 13.80 -17.60
N HIS A 241 -17.00 13.24 -17.37
CA HIS A 241 -18.26 13.75 -17.90
C HIS A 241 -18.63 15.15 -17.34
N LYS A 242 -18.43 15.36 -16.03
CA LYS A 242 -18.64 16.69 -15.41
C LYS A 242 -17.75 17.79 -16.00
N LYS A 243 -16.51 17.46 -16.39
CA LYS A 243 -15.59 18.42 -17.04
C LYS A 243 -16.02 18.75 -18.46
N SER A 244 -16.49 17.79 -19.23
CA SER A 244 -16.99 17.98 -20.61
C SER A 244 -18.22 18.91 -20.63
N VAL A 245 -19.20 18.69 -19.74
CA VAL A 245 -20.41 19.52 -19.65
C VAL A 245 -20.11 20.94 -19.15
N ALA A 246 -19.08 21.14 -18.35
CA ALA A 246 -18.71 22.50 -17.87
C ALA A 246 -17.90 23.33 -18.88
N SER A 247 -17.43 22.70 -19.98
CA SER A 247 -16.65 23.35 -21.06
C SER A 247 -17.51 23.70 -22.30
N THR A 248 -18.75 23.25 -22.35
CA THR A 248 -19.79 23.64 -23.32
C THR A 248 -20.67 24.74 -22.76
#